data_c1350c6abf37d243fb91b808a03f076c
#
_entry.id   c1350c6abf37d243fb91b808a03f076c
#
_cell.length_a   1.000
_cell.length_b   1.000
_cell.length_c   1.000
_cell.angle_alpha   90.00
_cell.angle_beta   90.00
_cell.angle_gamma   90.00
#
_symmetry.space_group_name_H-M   'P 1'
#
loop_
_entity.id
_entity.type
_entity.pdbx_description
1 polymer ?
#
loop_
_entity_poly.entity_id
_entity_poly.type
_entity_poly.pdbx_seq_one_letter_code
_entity_poly.pdbx_strand_id
1 'polypeptide(L)'
;MHNAPLPRTVSAQSLEDAGQWLLDLQQQPERFEEFDRWLHSHEEHFEAWAQVNRAWEALGSHSPSTEQQWPQAPSNVTTLTPRARLPLLAAACISALAVCAALVLSPNWRADYSTGTAQTREVTLSDGSRLTLAPQSAINVSFDDHQRQVTLVQGEVFFDVVHDASKPFEVRSEEAVIRVLGTAFDVAQRQAGLSVEVRDGTVGVNKQYRLGAGQRLWIDRNTGNATQSLVMPDEVAGWIKGAQFFENASVAQVVEQLDRYQRGWIVINDPALANKRVTGLYDMRDTRRALQALVAPIGGEVRQYSPLLTVIGTAKKAK
;
A
#
# COMPACT_ATOMS: atom_id res chain seq x y z
N MET A 1 29.15 21.90 -26.82
CA MET A 1 29.58 21.71 -25.43
C MET A 1 28.44 22.20 -24.56
N HIS A 2 27.57 21.29 -24.08
CA HIS A 2 26.47 21.61 -23.18
C HIS A 2 27.02 21.48 -21.74
N ASN A 3 27.10 22.59 -21.04
CA ASN A 3 27.45 22.62 -19.64
C ASN A 3 26.24 22.09 -18.83
N ALA A 4 26.33 20.88 -18.32
CA ALA A 4 25.38 20.41 -17.31
C ALA A 4 25.58 21.19 -16.01
N PRO A 5 24.54 21.74 -15.38
CA PRO A 5 24.68 22.43 -14.11
C PRO A 5 25.14 21.44 -13.05
N LEU A 6 26.13 21.88 -12.23
CA LEU A 6 26.63 21.13 -11.08
C LEU A 6 25.47 20.85 -10.09
N PRO A 7 25.42 19.68 -9.43
CA PRO A 7 24.40 19.38 -8.45
C PRO A 7 24.48 20.41 -7.30
N ARG A 8 23.41 21.14 -7.07
CA ARG A 8 23.28 22.08 -5.96
C ARG A 8 23.29 21.28 -4.66
N THR A 9 24.12 21.66 -3.72
CA THR A 9 24.20 21.04 -2.39
C THR A 9 22.99 21.47 -1.57
N VAL A 10 22.12 20.52 -1.27
CA VAL A 10 20.99 20.70 -0.34
C VAL A 10 21.54 20.80 1.08
N SER A 11 21.03 21.73 1.88
CA SER A 11 21.45 21.89 3.27
C SER A 11 20.99 20.70 4.13
N ALA A 12 21.76 20.38 5.18
CA ALA A 12 21.40 19.32 6.13
C ALA A 12 20.07 19.63 6.82
N GLN A 13 19.77 20.89 7.09
CA GLN A 13 18.52 21.34 7.69
C GLN A 13 17.33 21.07 6.77
N SER A 14 17.42 21.39 5.48
CA SER A 14 16.34 21.14 4.52
C SER A 14 16.06 19.66 4.33
N LEU A 15 17.08 18.79 4.45
CA LEU A 15 16.91 17.33 4.41
C LEU A 15 16.21 16.82 5.68
N GLU A 16 16.55 17.35 6.84
CA GLU A 16 15.91 17.01 8.12
C GLU A 16 14.44 17.42 8.13
N ASP A 17 14.17 18.68 7.70
CA ASP A 17 12.81 19.20 7.58
C ASP A 17 11.96 18.37 6.58
N ALA A 18 12.55 17.98 5.45
CA ALA A 18 11.89 17.10 4.48
C ALA A 18 11.58 15.72 5.07
N GLY A 19 12.49 15.15 5.86
CA GLY A 19 12.27 13.89 6.58
C GLY A 19 11.13 13.98 7.60
N GLN A 20 11.08 15.10 8.34
CA GLN A 20 10.01 15.35 9.30
C GLN A 20 8.65 15.51 8.60
N TRP A 21 8.58 16.26 7.50
CA TRP A 21 7.37 16.41 6.71
C TRP A 21 6.86 15.07 6.16
N LEU A 22 7.75 14.15 5.80
CA LEU A 22 7.41 12.81 5.34
C LEU A 22 6.65 12.02 6.40
N LEU A 23 7.07 12.11 7.66
CA LEU A 23 6.43 11.45 8.79
C LEU A 23 5.13 12.16 9.19
N ASP A 24 5.14 13.50 9.22
CA ASP A 24 3.99 14.32 9.61
C ASP A 24 2.81 14.12 8.66
N LEU A 25 3.04 14.10 7.35
CA LEU A 25 1.97 13.89 6.36
C LEU A 25 1.35 12.48 6.42
N GLN A 26 2.10 11.48 6.89
CA GLN A 26 1.55 10.14 7.11
C GLN A 26 0.60 10.09 8.32
N GLN A 27 0.88 10.88 9.37
CA GLN A 27 0.11 10.88 10.60
C GLN A 27 -0.99 11.97 10.62
N GLN A 28 -0.76 13.10 9.95
CA GLN A 28 -1.59 14.29 9.96
C GLN A 28 -1.73 14.87 8.55
N PRO A 29 -2.52 14.24 7.67
CA PRO A 29 -2.70 14.70 6.28
C PRO A 29 -3.25 16.14 6.16
N GLU A 30 -3.95 16.62 7.20
CA GLU A 30 -4.49 17.98 7.29
C GLU A 30 -3.41 19.07 7.32
N ARG A 31 -2.16 18.75 7.66
CA ARG A 31 -1.04 19.70 7.66
C ARG A 31 -0.46 19.98 6.26
N PHE A 32 -1.12 19.47 5.22
CA PHE A 32 -0.63 19.62 3.85
C PHE A 32 -0.45 21.08 3.41
N GLU A 33 -1.29 22.03 3.85
CA GLU A 33 -1.13 23.44 3.50
C GLU A 33 0.13 24.07 4.12
N GLU A 34 0.57 23.57 5.29
CA GLU A 34 1.81 24.00 5.92
C GLU A 34 3.02 23.43 5.16
N PHE A 35 2.93 22.15 4.77
CA PHE A 35 3.93 21.50 3.93
C PHE A 35 4.07 22.19 2.56
N ASP A 36 2.96 22.52 1.89
CA ASP A 36 2.97 23.21 0.59
C ASP A 36 3.65 24.58 0.70
N ARG A 37 3.39 25.35 1.76
CA ARG A 37 4.09 26.62 2.03
C ARG A 37 5.57 26.41 2.28
N TRP A 38 5.97 25.39 3.04
CA TRP A 38 7.37 25.05 3.27
C TRP A 38 8.05 24.65 1.97
N LEU A 39 7.45 23.79 1.16
CA LEU A 39 7.99 23.30 -0.11
C LEU A 39 8.28 24.44 -1.09
N HIS A 40 7.42 25.46 -1.13
CA HIS A 40 7.55 26.61 -2.04
C HIS A 40 8.33 27.79 -1.44
N SER A 41 8.73 27.74 -0.18
CA SER A 41 9.44 28.85 0.48
C SER A 41 10.88 28.99 -0.01
N HIS A 42 11.57 27.90 -0.40
CA HIS A 42 12.92 27.89 -0.94
C HIS A 42 13.05 26.79 -2.00
N GLU A 43 13.81 27.07 -3.06
CA GLU A 43 14.05 26.13 -4.17
C GLU A 43 14.74 24.83 -3.70
N GLU A 44 15.59 24.90 -2.68
CA GLU A 44 16.29 23.75 -2.10
C GLU A 44 15.36 22.76 -1.35
N HIS A 45 14.20 23.20 -0.85
CA HIS A 45 13.25 22.33 -0.16
C HIS A 45 12.66 21.29 -1.12
N PHE A 46 12.45 21.67 -2.37
CA PHE A 46 11.99 20.74 -3.41
C PHE A 46 13.01 19.63 -3.68
N GLU A 47 14.30 20.00 -3.75
CA GLU A 47 15.38 19.04 -3.94
C GLU A 47 15.59 18.17 -2.70
N ALA A 48 15.49 18.76 -1.49
CA ALA A 48 15.54 18.02 -0.23
C ALA A 48 14.44 16.96 -0.16
N TRP A 49 13.22 17.37 -0.46
CA TRP A 49 12.06 16.47 -0.51
C TRP A 49 12.28 15.33 -1.50
N ALA A 50 12.76 15.63 -2.72
CA ALA A 50 13.03 14.62 -3.74
C ALA A 50 14.15 13.63 -3.34
N GLN A 51 15.16 14.10 -2.56
CA GLN A 51 16.24 13.23 -2.05
C GLN A 51 15.74 12.30 -0.95
N VAL A 52 14.96 12.80 0.03
CA VAL A 52 14.39 12.00 1.11
C VAL A 52 13.46 10.92 0.55
N ASN A 53 12.64 11.27 -0.44
CA ASN A 53 11.75 10.29 -1.10
C ASN A 53 12.50 9.20 -1.85
N ARG A 54 13.58 9.55 -2.57
CA ARG A 54 14.43 8.55 -3.24
C ARG A 54 15.10 7.61 -2.24
N ALA A 55 15.57 8.14 -1.10
CA ALA A 55 16.17 7.32 -0.05
C ALA A 55 15.12 6.36 0.56
N TRP A 56 13.90 6.82 0.77
CA TRP A 56 12.79 5.99 1.27
C TRP A 56 12.42 4.86 0.31
N GLU A 57 12.35 5.13 -1.00
CA GLU A 57 12.13 4.11 -2.03
C GLU A 57 13.25 3.07 -2.09
N ALA A 58 14.50 3.52 -1.98
CA ALA A 58 15.67 2.64 -1.99
C ALA A 58 15.63 1.67 -0.80
N LEU A 59 15.14 2.11 0.37
CA LEU A 59 14.96 1.26 1.54
C LEU A 59 13.83 0.24 1.36
N GLY A 60 12.75 0.61 0.66
CA GLY A 60 11.61 -0.29 0.39
C GLY A 60 11.85 -1.32 -0.72
N SER A 61 12.88 -1.16 -1.56
CA SER A 61 13.13 -2.00 -2.75
C SER A 61 14.22 -3.06 -2.57
N HIS A 62 14.91 -3.13 -1.44
CA HIS A 62 15.98 -4.09 -1.20
C HIS A 62 15.53 -5.24 -0.30
N SER A 63 15.26 -6.41 -0.92
CA SER A 63 15.40 -7.68 -0.20
C SER A 63 16.89 -7.88 0.12
N PRO A 64 17.28 -8.11 1.37
CA PRO A 64 18.69 -8.38 1.66
C PRO A 64 19.07 -9.73 1.09
N SER A 65 19.82 -9.75 0.00
CA SER A 65 20.60 -10.91 -0.39
C SER A 65 21.75 -11.03 0.61
N THR A 66 21.66 -12.01 1.48
CA THR A 66 22.72 -12.43 2.39
C THR A 66 23.97 -12.77 1.58
N GLU A 67 25.08 -12.16 1.90
CA GLU A 67 26.45 -12.31 1.43
C GLU A 67 27.01 -11.13 0.62
N GLN A 68 27.31 -10.05 1.33
CA GLN A 68 28.44 -9.19 0.94
C GLN A 68 29.17 -8.70 2.18
N GLN A 69 30.44 -9.15 2.28
CA GLN A 69 31.41 -8.76 3.28
C GLN A 69 31.63 -7.22 3.24
N TRP A 70 31.54 -6.60 4.39
CA TRP A 70 31.84 -5.19 4.56
C TRP A 70 33.32 -4.91 4.28
N PRO A 71 33.67 -3.93 3.43
CA PRO A 71 35.06 -3.49 3.29
C PRO A 71 35.52 -2.82 4.59
N GLN A 72 36.67 -3.20 5.08
CA GLN A 72 37.30 -2.56 6.23
C GLN A 72 37.68 -1.12 5.87
N ALA A 73 37.23 -0.17 6.67
CA ALA A 73 37.52 1.24 6.50
C ALA A 73 39.02 1.51 6.75
N PRO A 74 39.69 2.37 5.94
CA PRO A 74 41.04 2.78 6.19
C PRO A 74 41.14 3.65 7.43
N SER A 75 42.06 3.31 8.32
CA SER A 75 42.36 3.98 9.56
C SER A 75 43.19 5.25 9.32
N ASN A 76 42.51 6.39 9.06
CA ASN A 76 43.10 7.71 9.21
C ASN A 76 42.17 8.55 10.08
N VAL A 77 42.39 8.48 11.39
CA VAL A 77 41.67 9.26 12.40
C VAL A 77 42.35 10.57 12.60
N THR A 78 41.79 11.65 12.05
CA THR A 78 42.10 13.01 12.47
C THR A 78 41.31 13.31 13.73
N THR A 79 41.99 13.49 14.85
CA THR A 79 41.38 13.76 16.16
C THR A 79 40.71 15.12 16.20
N LEU A 80 39.38 15.17 16.21
CA LEU A 80 38.55 16.34 16.53
C LEU A 80 38.06 16.24 17.97
N THR A 81 38.14 17.35 18.69
CA THR A 81 37.88 17.52 20.12
C THR A 81 36.53 16.95 20.59
N PRO A 82 36.45 16.33 21.82
CA PRO A 82 35.36 15.39 22.17
C PRO A 82 34.05 16.02 22.71
N ARG A 83 33.83 17.30 22.60
CA ARG A 83 32.66 17.97 23.23
C ARG A 83 31.41 18.20 22.35
N ALA A 84 31.51 18.07 21.01
CA ALA A 84 30.40 18.34 20.11
C ALA A 84 29.77 17.07 19.43
N ARG A 85 30.25 15.85 19.73
CA ARG A 85 29.87 14.63 19.02
C ARG A 85 28.83 13.74 19.72
N LEU A 86 28.60 13.94 21.02
CA LEU A 86 27.62 13.13 21.77
C LEU A 86 26.17 13.26 21.26
N PRO A 87 25.64 14.46 20.94
CA PRO A 87 24.25 14.53 20.46
C PRO A 87 24.07 13.99 19.03
N LEU A 88 25.08 14.10 18.15
CA LEU A 88 25.01 13.57 16.78
C LEU A 88 25.06 12.04 16.73
N LEU A 89 25.86 11.41 17.57
CA LEU A 89 25.91 9.94 17.68
C LEU A 89 24.63 9.37 18.32
N ALA A 90 24.07 10.06 19.30
CA ALA A 90 22.79 9.66 19.91
C ALA A 90 21.63 9.77 18.90
N ALA A 91 21.57 10.84 18.10
CA ALA A 91 20.57 11.01 17.06
C ALA A 91 20.71 9.94 15.95
N ALA A 92 21.94 9.61 15.53
CA ALA A 92 22.19 8.54 14.56
C ALA A 92 21.80 7.15 15.09
N CYS A 93 22.05 6.87 16.37
CA CYS A 93 21.62 5.61 17.00
C CYS A 93 20.11 5.52 17.15
N ILE A 94 19.42 6.61 17.47
CA ILE A 94 17.96 6.64 17.60
C ILE A 94 17.29 6.46 16.23
N SER A 95 17.80 7.12 15.20
CA SER A 95 17.29 6.94 13.84
C SER A 95 17.56 5.55 13.28
N ALA A 96 18.72 4.96 13.53
CA ALA A 96 19.01 3.57 13.17
C ALA A 96 18.11 2.57 13.91
N LEU A 97 17.86 2.80 15.21
CA LEU A 97 16.94 1.99 16.00
C LEU A 97 15.48 2.12 15.51
N ALA A 98 15.04 3.32 15.15
CA ALA A 98 13.70 3.55 14.60
C ALA A 98 13.53 2.86 13.24
N VAL A 99 14.54 2.94 12.36
CA VAL A 99 14.56 2.23 11.07
C VAL A 99 14.58 0.71 11.28
N CYS A 100 15.41 0.19 12.18
CA CYS A 100 15.42 -1.24 12.52
C CYS A 100 14.07 -1.68 13.11
N ALA A 101 13.47 -0.89 13.98
CA ALA A 101 12.16 -1.19 14.54
C ALA A 101 11.06 -1.18 13.46
N ALA A 102 11.05 -0.21 12.56
CA ALA A 102 10.11 -0.15 11.45
C ALA A 102 10.27 -1.34 10.49
N LEU A 103 11.50 -1.77 10.22
CA LEU A 103 11.78 -2.96 9.41
C LEU A 103 11.34 -4.25 10.11
N VAL A 104 11.64 -4.40 11.40
CA VAL A 104 11.29 -5.61 12.18
C VAL A 104 9.79 -5.70 12.45
N LEU A 105 9.10 -4.56 12.58
CA LEU A 105 7.66 -4.49 12.84
C LEU A 105 6.82 -4.54 11.55
N SER A 106 7.44 -4.43 10.37
CA SER A 106 6.67 -4.53 9.12
C SER A 106 6.12 -5.95 8.95
N PRO A 107 4.79 -6.13 8.74
CA PRO A 107 4.16 -7.44 8.58
C PRO A 107 4.73 -8.24 7.41
N ASN A 108 5.26 -7.58 6.39
CA ASN A 108 5.79 -8.19 5.17
C ASN A 108 7.14 -8.92 5.35
N TRP A 109 7.91 -8.60 6.38
CA TRP A 109 9.21 -9.21 6.63
C TRP A 109 9.14 -10.71 6.93
N ARG A 110 8.01 -11.17 7.48
CA ARG A 110 7.81 -12.56 7.90
C ARG A 110 6.84 -13.33 7.02
N ALA A 111 6.35 -12.73 5.93
CA ALA A 111 5.40 -13.38 5.05
C ALA A 111 6.11 -14.37 4.10
N ASP A 112 5.52 -15.54 3.89
CA ASP A 112 6.05 -16.56 2.95
C ASP A 112 6.01 -16.05 1.51
N TYR A 113 4.97 -15.28 1.17
CA TYR A 113 4.83 -14.62 -0.13
C TYR A 113 4.35 -13.19 0.07
N SER A 114 5.00 -12.25 -0.60
CA SER A 114 4.60 -10.83 -0.61
C SER A 114 4.81 -10.19 -1.97
N THR A 115 4.16 -9.05 -2.18
CA THR A 115 4.26 -8.19 -3.35
C THR A 115 4.54 -6.76 -2.94
N GLY A 116 5.33 -6.06 -3.73
CA GLY A 116 5.58 -4.62 -3.59
C GLY A 116 4.53 -3.77 -4.29
N THR A 117 4.76 -2.45 -4.31
CA THR A 117 3.94 -1.48 -5.03
C THR A 117 3.92 -1.78 -6.53
N ALA A 118 2.74 -1.72 -7.15
CA ALA A 118 2.50 -2.02 -8.55
C ALA A 118 2.95 -3.42 -9.01
N GLN A 119 3.19 -4.34 -8.07
CA GLN A 119 3.59 -5.71 -8.34
C GLN A 119 2.42 -6.66 -8.10
N THR A 120 2.11 -7.50 -9.08
CA THR A 120 1.24 -8.68 -8.93
C THR A 120 2.09 -9.93 -8.98
N ARG A 121 1.67 -10.99 -8.29
CA ARG A 121 2.39 -12.27 -8.27
C ARG A 121 1.43 -13.43 -8.26
N GLU A 122 1.65 -14.39 -9.15
CA GLU A 122 0.97 -15.68 -9.12
C GLU A 122 1.79 -16.70 -8.37
N VAL A 123 1.15 -17.48 -7.50
CA VAL A 123 1.74 -18.54 -6.67
C VAL A 123 0.91 -19.79 -6.83
N THR A 124 1.56 -20.91 -7.16
CA THR A 124 0.92 -22.23 -7.14
C THR A 124 1.32 -22.94 -5.86
N LEU A 125 0.34 -23.34 -5.07
CA LEU A 125 0.54 -24.06 -3.81
C LEU A 125 0.77 -25.55 -4.05
N SER A 126 1.17 -26.27 -3.00
CA SER A 126 1.50 -27.71 -3.06
C SER A 126 0.29 -28.60 -3.38
N ASP A 127 -0.94 -28.12 -3.14
CA ASP A 127 -2.19 -28.81 -3.49
C ASP A 127 -2.67 -28.51 -4.92
N GLY A 128 -1.91 -27.71 -5.69
CA GLY A 128 -2.25 -27.27 -7.04
C GLY A 128 -3.14 -26.04 -7.10
N SER A 129 -3.60 -25.50 -5.96
CA SER A 129 -4.35 -24.24 -5.92
C SER A 129 -3.49 -23.07 -6.39
N ARG A 130 -4.11 -22.12 -7.12
CA ARG A 130 -3.44 -20.92 -7.62
C ARG A 130 -3.92 -19.69 -6.89
N LEU A 131 -2.98 -18.88 -6.44
CA LEU A 131 -3.21 -17.62 -5.77
C LEU A 131 -2.62 -16.50 -6.61
N THR A 132 -3.39 -15.44 -6.85
CA THR A 132 -2.87 -14.22 -7.45
C THR A 132 -2.89 -13.12 -6.38
N LEU A 133 -1.70 -12.62 -6.03
CA LEU A 133 -1.54 -11.55 -5.06
C LEU A 133 -1.58 -10.20 -5.80
N ALA A 134 -2.44 -9.30 -5.34
CA ALA A 134 -2.47 -7.90 -5.77
C ALA A 134 -1.24 -7.13 -5.23
N PRO A 135 -0.96 -5.90 -5.68
CA PRO A 135 0.11 -5.08 -5.12
C PRO A 135 -0.02 -4.89 -3.60
N GLN A 136 1.11 -4.77 -2.90
CA GLN A 136 1.20 -4.59 -1.44
C GLN A 136 0.42 -5.65 -0.64
N SER A 137 0.51 -6.91 -1.06
CA SER A 137 -0.14 -8.04 -0.40
C SER A 137 0.87 -8.97 0.23
N ALA A 138 0.48 -9.63 1.31
CA ALA A 138 1.32 -10.57 2.05
C ALA A 138 0.50 -11.72 2.61
N ILE A 139 1.01 -12.94 2.45
CA ILE A 139 0.37 -14.16 2.95
C ILE A 139 1.38 -15.10 3.60
N ASN A 140 0.89 -15.88 4.56
CA ASN A 140 1.57 -17.05 5.10
C ASN A 140 0.79 -18.32 4.72
N VAL A 141 1.52 -19.40 4.41
CA VAL A 141 0.95 -20.68 4.00
C VAL A 141 1.32 -21.74 5.05
N SER A 142 0.32 -22.43 5.57
CA SER A 142 0.51 -23.53 6.54
C SER A 142 -0.29 -24.73 6.11
N PHE A 143 0.34 -25.62 5.36
CA PHE A 143 -0.26 -26.88 4.90
C PHE A 143 0.36 -28.04 5.67
N ASP A 144 -0.51 -28.87 6.23
CA ASP A 144 -0.11 -30.11 6.88
C ASP A 144 -1.06 -31.27 6.44
N ASP A 145 -1.00 -32.43 7.09
CA ASP A 145 -1.82 -33.60 6.73
C ASP A 145 -3.33 -33.37 6.97
N HIS A 146 -3.70 -32.39 7.79
CA HIS A 146 -5.08 -32.16 8.23
C HIS A 146 -5.70 -30.88 7.71
N GLN A 147 -4.90 -29.90 7.30
CA GLN A 147 -5.42 -28.59 6.89
C GLN A 147 -4.63 -27.97 5.73
N ARG A 148 -5.35 -27.19 4.92
CA ARG A 148 -4.83 -26.29 3.90
C ARG A 148 -5.12 -24.87 4.34
N GLN A 149 -4.21 -24.22 5.08
CA GLN A 149 -4.46 -22.91 5.63
C GLN A 149 -3.57 -21.85 4.97
N VAL A 150 -4.16 -20.72 4.61
CA VAL A 150 -3.48 -19.49 4.20
C VAL A 150 -3.91 -18.37 5.13
N THR A 151 -2.95 -17.61 5.65
CA THR A 151 -3.25 -16.40 6.42
C THR A 151 -2.99 -15.18 5.55
N LEU A 152 -4.03 -14.38 5.30
CA LEU A 152 -3.90 -13.07 4.66
C LEU A 152 -3.44 -12.07 5.72
N VAL A 153 -2.16 -11.69 5.64
CA VAL A 153 -1.55 -10.73 6.56
C VAL A 153 -1.97 -9.31 6.20
N GLN A 154 -1.96 -8.99 4.91
CA GLN A 154 -2.44 -7.71 4.37
C GLN A 154 -2.74 -7.82 2.88
N GLY A 155 -3.51 -6.88 2.38
CA GLY A 155 -3.71 -6.67 0.96
C GLY A 155 -4.86 -7.45 0.38
N GLU A 156 -4.73 -7.93 -0.85
CA GLU A 156 -5.81 -8.54 -1.65
C GLU A 156 -5.27 -9.72 -2.42
N VAL A 157 -5.98 -10.83 -2.35
CA VAL A 157 -5.60 -12.08 -3.00
C VAL A 157 -6.81 -12.75 -3.63
N PHE A 158 -6.65 -13.09 -4.89
CA PHE A 158 -7.59 -13.98 -5.58
C PHE A 158 -7.14 -15.42 -5.41
N PHE A 159 -8.06 -16.27 -5.00
CA PHE A 159 -7.89 -17.71 -4.76
C PHE A 159 -8.62 -18.51 -5.83
N ASP A 160 -7.92 -19.38 -6.53
CA ASP A 160 -8.48 -20.42 -7.41
C ASP A 160 -8.13 -21.77 -6.79
N VAL A 161 -9.03 -22.26 -5.92
CA VAL A 161 -8.75 -23.40 -5.03
C VAL A 161 -9.20 -24.71 -5.69
N VAL A 162 -8.26 -25.66 -5.74
CA VAL A 162 -8.54 -27.02 -6.19
C VAL A 162 -9.56 -27.72 -5.27
N HIS A 163 -10.57 -28.35 -5.88
CA HIS A 163 -11.63 -29.02 -5.12
C HIS A 163 -11.11 -30.24 -4.37
N ASP A 164 -11.29 -30.22 -3.04
CA ASP A 164 -11.04 -31.36 -2.15
C ASP A 164 -11.99 -31.29 -0.95
N ALA A 165 -13.05 -32.13 -0.98
CA ALA A 165 -14.04 -32.19 0.09
C ALA A 165 -13.51 -32.85 1.37
N SER A 166 -12.45 -33.67 1.27
CA SER A 166 -11.86 -34.36 2.41
C SER A 166 -10.97 -33.45 3.25
N LYS A 167 -10.39 -32.38 2.64
CA LYS A 167 -9.46 -31.45 3.27
C LYS A 167 -9.84 -30.01 2.92
N PRO A 168 -10.72 -29.36 3.70
CA PRO A 168 -11.15 -27.98 3.44
C PRO A 168 -9.99 -27.00 3.40
N PHE A 169 -10.10 -26.01 2.52
CA PHE A 169 -9.16 -24.90 2.44
C PHE A 169 -9.65 -23.75 3.32
N GLU A 170 -8.78 -23.23 4.15
CA GLU A 170 -9.10 -22.16 5.09
C GLU A 170 -8.24 -20.91 4.83
N VAL A 171 -8.89 -19.76 4.62
CA VAL A 171 -8.22 -18.46 4.60
C VAL A 171 -8.55 -17.74 5.91
N ARG A 172 -7.50 -17.28 6.61
CA ARG A 172 -7.64 -16.49 7.83
C ARG A 172 -7.22 -15.05 7.59
N SER A 173 -8.00 -14.14 8.10
CA SER A 173 -7.67 -12.71 8.23
C SER A 173 -7.92 -12.27 9.68
N GLU A 174 -7.67 -11.00 9.99
CA GLU A 174 -7.99 -10.44 11.31
C GLU A 174 -9.49 -10.49 11.61
N GLU A 175 -10.33 -10.27 10.59
CA GLU A 175 -11.78 -10.14 10.74
C GLU A 175 -12.54 -11.45 10.54
N ALA A 176 -11.96 -12.41 9.80
CA ALA A 176 -12.72 -13.59 9.41
C ALA A 176 -11.89 -14.85 9.21
N VAL A 177 -12.59 -15.97 9.36
CA VAL A 177 -12.17 -17.30 8.93
C VAL A 177 -13.05 -17.72 7.76
N ILE A 178 -12.46 -17.93 6.60
CA ILE A 178 -13.11 -18.24 5.33
C ILE A 178 -12.79 -19.68 4.98
N ARG A 179 -13.82 -20.49 4.71
CA ARG A 179 -13.67 -21.92 4.39
C ARG A 179 -14.30 -22.26 3.06
N VAL A 180 -13.57 -23.00 2.25
CA VAL A 180 -14.00 -23.47 0.94
C VAL A 180 -13.57 -24.92 0.73
N LEU A 181 -14.23 -25.60 -0.23
CA LEU A 181 -13.87 -26.94 -0.67
C LEU A 181 -13.19 -26.94 -2.04
N GLY A 182 -13.53 -25.97 -2.89
CA GLY A 182 -13.02 -25.77 -4.24
C GLY A 182 -13.79 -24.63 -4.87
N THR A 183 -13.21 -23.45 -4.94
CA THR A 183 -13.92 -22.19 -5.16
C THR A 183 -12.97 -21.17 -5.75
N ALA A 184 -13.47 -20.33 -6.66
CA ALA A 184 -12.76 -19.17 -7.15
C ALA A 184 -13.33 -17.90 -6.48
N PHE A 185 -12.53 -17.20 -5.66
CA PHE A 185 -12.99 -16.08 -4.86
C PHE A 185 -11.88 -15.10 -4.58
N ASP A 186 -12.23 -13.88 -4.24
CA ASP A 186 -11.33 -12.80 -3.87
C ASP A 186 -11.49 -12.42 -2.40
N VAL A 187 -10.37 -12.12 -1.74
CA VAL A 187 -10.35 -11.62 -0.37
C VAL A 187 -9.50 -10.37 -0.33
N ALA A 188 -10.10 -9.24 0.06
CA ALA A 188 -9.44 -7.95 0.15
C ALA A 188 -9.52 -7.39 1.57
N GLN A 189 -8.37 -7.29 2.24
CA GLN A 189 -8.22 -6.64 3.53
C GLN A 189 -7.86 -5.17 3.30
N ARG A 190 -8.71 -4.27 3.77
CA ARG A 190 -8.60 -2.82 3.60
C ARG A 190 -8.56 -2.13 4.96
N GLN A 191 -8.23 -0.84 5.00
CA GLN A 191 -8.27 -0.07 6.25
C GLN A 191 -9.65 -0.12 6.90
N ALA A 192 -10.72 0.01 6.13
CA ALA A 192 -12.10 0.03 6.62
C ALA A 192 -12.67 -1.36 6.97
N GLY A 193 -12.07 -2.47 6.52
CA GLY A 193 -12.58 -3.82 6.79
C GLY A 193 -12.17 -4.85 5.74
N LEU A 194 -12.90 -5.96 5.71
CA LEU A 194 -12.66 -7.11 4.85
C LEU A 194 -13.76 -7.28 3.81
N SER A 195 -13.39 -7.48 2.54
CA SER A 195 -14.31 -7.92 1.47
C SER A 195 -14.01 -9.37 1.10
N VAL A 196 -15.06 -10.17 0.94
CA VAL A 196 -15.01 -11.52 0.36
C VAL A 196 -15.98 -11.57 -0.80
N GLU A 197 -15.48 -11.85 -2.00
CA GLU A 197 -16.27 -11.88 -3.24
C GLU A 197 -16.13 -13.23 -3.94
N VAL A 198 -17.24 -13.82 -4.37
CA VAL A 198 -17.24 -15.17 -4.95
C VAL A 198 -17.44 -15.10 -6.46
N ARG A 199 -16.46 -15.59 -7.22
CA ARG A 199 -16.56 -15.76 -8.67
C ARG A 199 -17.28 -17.03 -9.04
N ASP A 200 -16.88 -18.15 -8.41
CA ASP A 200 -17.44 -19.48 -8.67
C ASP A 200 -17.41 -20.35 -7.41
N GLY A 201 -18.41 -21.20 -7.23
CA GLY A 201 -18.53 -22.11 -6.10
C GLY A 201 -19.23 -21.51 -4.88
N THR A 202 -18.83 -21.96 -3.69
CA THR A 202 -19.45 -21.55 -2.42
C THR A 202 -18.37 -21.30 -1.35
N VAL A 203 -18.52 -20.19 -0.64
CA VAL A 203 -17.63 -19.74 0.43
C VAL A 203 -18.40 -19.66 1.75
N GLY A 204 -17.88 -20.28 2.81
CA GLY A 204 -18.35 -20.09 4.18
C GLY A 204 -17.50 -19.07 4.93
N VAL A 205 -18.12 -18.09 5.60
CA VAL A 205 -17.41 -17.08 6.39
C VAL A 205 -17.88 -17.11 7.84
N ASN A 206 -16.95 -17.24 8.79
CA ASN A 206 -17.17 -17.28 10.25
C ASN A 206 -18.21 -18.31 10.71
N LYS A 207 -18.46 -19.40 9.91
CA LYS A 207 -19.55 -20.37 10.13
C LYS A 207 -20.96 -19.75 10.18
N GLN A 208 -21.10 -18.47 9.89
CA GLN A 208 -22.33 -17.70 9.97
C GLN A 208 -22.88 -17.34 8.59
N TYR A 209 -21.99 -16.98 7.65
CA TYR A 209 -22.40 -16.56 6.31
C TYR A 209 -22.02 -17.62 5.29
N ARG A 210 -22.88 -17.79 4.28
CA ARG A 210 -22.62 -18.63 3.12
C ARG A 210 -22.86 -17.80 1.86
N LEU A 211 -21.83 -17.71 1.03
CA LEU A 211 -21.83 -16.93 -0.20
C LEU A 211 -21.75 -17.88 -1.39
N GLY A 212 -22.61 -17.68 -2.38
CA GLY A 212 -22.53 -18.31 -3.70
C GLY A 212 -21.86 -17.38 -4.72
N ALA A 213 -21.71 -17.88 -5.95
CA ALA A 213 -21.20 -17.09 -7.06
C ALA A 213 -22.00 -15.78 -7.25
N GLY A 214 -21.33 -14.67 -7.49
CA GLY A 214 -21.93 -13.35 -7.63
C GLY A 214 -22.35 -12.68 -6.31
N GLN A 215 -21.89 -13.20 -5.17
CA GLN A 215 -22.15 -12.60 -3.86
C GLN A 215 -20.87 -12.02 -3.24
N ARG A 216 -21.04 -10.91 -2.54
CA ARG A 216 -20.03 -10.21 -1.74
C ARG A 216 -20.47 -10.15 -0.29
N LEU A 217 -19.53 -10.32 0.63
CA LEU A 217 -19.66 -9.98 2.04
C LEU A 217 -18.64 -8.89 2.37
N TRP A 218 -19.12 -7.80 2.92
CA TRP A 218 -18.28 -6.76 3.52
C TRP A 218 -18.38 -6.85 5.05
N ILE A 219 -17.24 -6.88 5.75
CA ILE A 219 -17.17 -6.84 7.22
C ILE A 219 -16.47 -5.55 7.59
N ASP A 220 -17.17 -4.65 8.26
CA ASP A 220 -16.63 -3.38 8.75
C ASP A 220 -15.73 -3.63 9.97
N ARG A 221 -14.48 -3.13 9.93
CA ARG A 221 -13.49 -3.37 10.97
C ARG A 221 -13.85 -2.73 12.31
N ASN A 222 -14.45 -1.55 12.28
CA ASN A 222 -14.73 -0.78 13.49
C ASN A 222 -15.95 -1.29 14.24
N THR A 223 -16.97 -1.73 13.51
CA THR A 223 -18.25 -2.14 14.07
C THR A 223 -18.44 -3.65 14.13
N GLY A 224 -17.66 -4.41 13.34
CA GLY A 224 -17.85 -5.85 13.14
C GLY A 224 -19.11 -6.20 12.33
N ASN A 225 -19.84 -5.21 11.84
CA ASN A 225 -21.05 -5.42 11.08
C ASN A 225 -20.74 -6.00 9.71
N ALA A 226 -21.49 -7.03 9.32
CA ALA A 226 -21.39 -7.68 8.03
C ALA A 226 -22.57 -7.32 7.13
N THR A 227 -22.27 -6.93 5.89
CA THR A 227 -23.27 -6.57 4.85
C THR A 227 -23.06 -7.44 3.63
N GLN A 228 -24.12 -8.10 3.16
CA GLN A 228 -24.11 -8.84 1.92
C GLN A 228 -24.62 -7.98 0.76
N SER A 229 -24.00 -8.11 -0.40
CA SER A 229 -24.40 -7.47 -1.66
C SER A 229 -24.15 -8.40 -2.86
N LEU A 230 -24.59 -8.00 -4.03
CA LEU A 230 -24.32 -8.70 -5.27
C LEU A 230 -23.13 -8.05 -5.99
N VAL A 231 -22.40 -8.85 -6.74
CA VAL A 231 -21.34 -8.45 -7.65
C VAL A 231 -21.43 -9.32 -8.90
N MET A 232 -21.12 -8.77 -10.06
CA MET A 232 -21.04 -9.61 -11.26
C MET A 232 -19.85 -10.57 -11.14
N PRO A 233 -20.02 -11.90 -11.34
CA PRO A 233 -18.91 -12.85 -11.22
C PRO A 233 -17.67 -12.48 -12.05
N ASP A 234 -17.88 -11.89 -13.24
CA ASP A 234 -16.80 -11.45 -14.12
C ASP A 234 -16.04 -10.21 -13.63
N GLU A 235 -16.62 -9.46 -12.68
CA GLU A 235 -16.01 -8.30 -12.03
C GLU A 235 -15.21 -8.69 -10.78
N VAL A 236 -15.43 -9.88 -10.21
CA VAL A 236 -14.66 -10.41 -9.09
C VAL A 236 -13.18 -10.49 -9.46
N ALA A 237 -12.34 -9.86 -8.66
CA ALA A 237 -10.91 -9.69 -8.93
C ALA A 237 -10.63 -9.06 -10.32
N GLY A 238 -11.40 -8.06 -10.72
CA GLY A 238 -11.22 -7.31 -11.97
C GLY A 238 -9.82 -6.68 -12.09
N TRP A 239 -9.20 -6.38 -10.97
CA TRP A 239 -7.83 -5.86 -10.88
C TRP A 239 -6.78 -6.77 -11.53
N ILE A 240 -6.99 -8.11 -11.63
CA ILE A 240 -6.13 -9.04 -12.38
C ILE A 240 -6.10 -8.68 -13.87
N LYS A 241 -7.22 -8.20 -14.41
CA LYS A 241 -7.34 -7.72 -15.79
C LYS A 241 -6.89 -6.26 -15.94
N GLY A 242 -6.47 -5.61 -14.83
CA GLY A 242 -6.00 -4.23 -14.79
C GLY A 242 -7.10 -3.19 -14.67
N ALA A 243 -8.35 -3.57 -14.41
CA ALA A 243 -9.46 -2.64 -14.18
C ALA A 243 -10.32 -3.12 -13.03
N GLN A 244 -10.82 -2.21 -12.19
CA GLN A 244 -11.70 -2.54 -11.08
C GLN A 244 -12.95 -1.67 -11.09
N PHE A 245 -14.10 -2.32 -10.91
CA PHE A 245 -15.38 -1.66 -10.74
C PHE A 245 -15.61 -1.32 -9.28
N PHE A 246 -16.02 -0.09 -9.02
CA PHE A 246 -16.42 0.39 -7.71
C PHE A 246 -17.87 0.82 -7.76
N GLU A 247 -18.66 0.36 -6.81
CA GLU A 247 -20.06 0.72 -6.66
C GLU A 247 -20.27 1.46 -5.34
N ASN A 248 -20.78 2.67 -5.42
CA ASN A 248 -21.07 3.52 -4.23
C ASN A 248 -19.88 3.58 -3.24
N ALA A 249 -18.64 3.57 -3.75
CA ALA A 249 -17.44 3.66 -2.94
C ALA A 249 -17.11 5.12 -2.62
N SER A 250 -16.47 5.38 -1.48
CA SER A 250 -15.93 6.72 -1.24
C SER A 250 -14.71 6.99 -2.11
N VAL A 251 -14.47 8.27 -2.42
CA VAL A 251 -13.25 8.69 -3.12
C VAL A 251 -12.00 8.16 -2.38
N ALA A 252 -12.01 8.23 -1.05
CA ALA A 252 -10.92 7.70 -0.23
C ALA A 252 -10.67 6.21 -0.47
N GLN A 253 -11.71 5.38 -0.55
CA GLN A 253 -11.59 3.95 -0.83
C GLN A 253 -11.02 3.66 -2.23
N VAL A 254 -11.44 4.43 -3.25
CA VAL A 254 -10.90 4.28 -4.61
C VAL A 254 -9.44 4.72 -4.65
N VAL A 255 -9.09 5.82 -3.96
CA VAL A 255 -7.72 6.33 -3.86
C VAL A 255 -6.82 5.33 -3.11
N GLU A 256 -7.28 4.77 -1.99
CA GLU A 256 -6.56 3.71 -1.25
C GLU A 256 -6.17 2.55 -2.18
N GLN A 257 -7.09 2.15 -3.07
CA GLN A 257 -6.80 1.08 -4.02
C GLN A 257 -5.83 1.51 -5.12
N LEU A 258 -6.00 2.71 -5.68
CA LEU A 258 -5.12 3.23 -6.73
C LEU A 258 -3.70 3.48 -6.22
N ASP A 259 -3.54 3.88 -4.95
CA ASP A 259 -2.25 4.14 -4.32
C ASP A 259 -1.35 2.90 -4.30
N ARG A 260 -1.93 1.71 -4.25
CA ARG A 260 -1.19 0.44 -4.32
C ARG A 260 -0.55 0.17 -5.69
N TYR A 261 -1.04 0.85 -6.75
CA TYR A 261 -0.60 0.64 -8.13
C TYR A 261 0.39 1.70 -8.64
N GLN A 262 0.71 2.71 -7.83
CA GLN A 262 1.71 3.72 -8.20
C GLN A 262 2.78 3.87 -7.12
N ARG A 263 3.95 4.34 -7.54
CA ARG A 263 5.01 4.73 -6.61
C ARG A 263 4.73 6.14 -6.08
N GLY A 264 5.01 6.35 -4.80
CA GLY A 264 4.76 7.62 -4.12
C GLY A 264 3.40 7.65 -3.42
N TRP A 265 2.91 8.82 -3.09
CA TRP A 265 1.72 9.01 -2.28
C TRP A 265 0.64 9.78 -3.00
N ILE A 266 -0.61 9.40 -2.73
CA ILE A 266 -1.78 10.18 -3.10
C ILE A 266 -2.38 10.75 -1.82
N VAL A 267 -2.41 12.08 -1.72
CA VAL A 267 -2.97 12.79 -0.58
C VAL A 267 -4.28 13.47 -1.00
N ILE A 268 -5.33 13.26 -0.22
CA ILE A 268 -6.60 13.98 -0.41
C ILE A 268 -6.64 15.10 0.63
N ASN A 269 -6.49 16.35 0.19
CA ASN A 269 -6.46 17.52 1.08
C ASN A 269 -7.83 18.09 1.43
N ASP A 270 -8.92 17.49 0.92
CA ASP A 270 -10.29 17.91 1.18
C ASP A 270 -11.11 16.74 1.73
N PRO A 271 -11.42 16.71 3.06
CA PRO A 271 -12.22 15.66 3.67
C PRO A 271 -13.63 15.53 3.08
N ALA A 272 -14.21 16.64 2.59
CA ALA A 272 -15.53 16.59 1.95
C ALA A 272 -15.45 15.87 0.61
N LEU A 273 -14.37 16.04 -0.15
CA LEU A 273 -14.10 15.31 -1.38
C LEU A 273 -13.83 13.82 -1.10
N ALA A 274 -13.07 13.52 -0.07
CA ALA A 274 -12.72 12.13 0.33
C ALA A 274 -13.99 11.28 0.60
N ASN A 275 -15.02 11.88 1.18
CA ASN A 275 -16.26 11.21 1.55
C ASN A 275 -17.30 11.12 0.43
N LYS A 276 -17.10 11.80 -0.71
CA LYS A 276 -18.02 11.70 -1.85
C LYS A 276 -18.09 10.29 -2.37
N ARG A 277 -19.30 9.86 -2.75
CA ARG A 277 -19.55 8.53 -3.30
C ARG A 277 -19.47 8.53 -4.81
N VAL A 278 -18.83 7.50 -5.34
CA VAL A 278 -18.61 7.32 -6.78
C VAL A 278 -18.94 5.90 -7.19
N THR A 279 -19.37 5.76 -8.45
CA THR A 279 -19.56 4.46 -9.11
C THR A 279 -18.88 4.54 -10.47
N GLY A 280 -18.05 3.55 -10.80
CA GLY A 280 -17.35 3.53 -12.07
C GLY A 280 -16.31 2.42 -12.19
N LEU A 281 -15.83 2.22 -13.41
CA LEU A 281 -14.74 1.31 -13.74
C LEU A 281 -13.45 2.13 -13.90
N TYR A 282 -12.41 1.76 -13.16
CA TYR A 282 -11.13 2.47 -13.18
C TYR A 282 -9.99 1.55 -13.63
N ASP A 283 -9.14 2.06 -14.53
CA ASP A 283 -7.94 1.34 -14.98
C ASP A 283 -6.85 1.49 -13.92
N MET A 284 -6.46 0.37 -13.30
CA MET A 284 -5.44 0.31 -12.27
C MET A 284 -4.01 0.52 -12.83
N ARG A 285 -3.81 0.33 -14.13
CA ARG A 285 -2.50 0.47 -14.80
C ARG A 285 -2.15 1.92 -15.14
N ASP A 286 -3.17 2.79 -15.26
CA ASP A 286 -3.00 4.23 -15.48
C ASP A 286 -3.64 5.01 -14.32
N THR A 287 -2.96 4.99 -13.18
CA THR A 287 -3.42 5.60 -11.93
C THR A 287 -3.72 7.09 -12.11
N ARG A 288 -2.88 7.81 -12.86
CA ARG A 288 -3.08 9.25 -13.10
C ARG A 288 -4.41 9.51 -13.81
N ARG A 289 -4.68 8.79 -14.89
CA ARG A 289 -5.91 8.92 -15.65
C ARG A 289 -7.12 8.48 -14.84
N ALA A 290 -6.97 7.42 -14.05
CA ALA A 290 -8.01 6.94 -13.15
C ALA A 290 -8.35 7.99 -12.09
N LEU A 291 -7.36 8.63 -11.47
CA LEU A 291 -7.58 9.72 -10.51
C LEU A 291 -8.27 10.93 -11.13
N GLN A 292 -7.87 11.33 -12.34
CA GLN A 292 -8.55 12.42 -13.06
C GLN A 292 -10.01 12.09 -13.35
N ALA A 293 -10.28 10.87 -13.83
CA ALA A 293 -11.63 10.39 -14.09
C ALA A 293 -12.47 10.30 -12.81
N LEU A 294 -11.86 9.94 -11.68
CA LEU A 294 -12.48 9.85 -10.38
C LEU A 294 -12.98 11.21 -9.88
N VAL A 295 -12.15 12.26 -9.96
CA VAL A 295 -12.42 13.50 -9.25
C VAL A 295 -13.03 14.60 -10.14
N ALA A 296 -12.81 14.58 -11.45
CA ALA A 296 -13.32 15.62 -12.35
C ALA A 296 -14.86 15.76 -12.31
N PRO A 297 -15.68 14.69 -12.32
CA PRO A 297 -17.14 14.81 -12.27
C PRO A 297 -17.67 15.42 -10.97
N ILE A 298 -16.87 15.36 -9.90
CA ILE A 298 -17.27 15.83 -8.57
C ILE A 298 -16.63 17.16 -8.17
N GLY A 299 -16.00 17.86 -9.15
CA GLY A 299 -15.39 19.17 -8.95
C GLY A 299 -14.01 19.12 -8.28
N GLY A 300 -13.36 17.96 -8.34
CA GLY A 300 -12.01 17.79 -7.85
C GLY A 300 -10.95 18.04 -8.94
N GLU A 301 -9.72 18.24 -8.51
CA GLU A 301 -8.54 18.43 -9.35
C GLU A 301 -7.39 17.54 -8.84
N VAL A 302 -6.63 16.95 -9.76
CA VAL A 302 -5.42 16.18 -9.46
C VAL A 302 -4.21 17.04 -9.79
N ARG A 303 -3.37 17.31 -8.80
CA ARG A 303 -2.11 18.05 -8.97
C ARG A 303 -0.95 17.13 -8.63
N GLN A 304 0.00 17.02 -9.53
CA GLN A 304 1.24 16.31 -9.29
C GLN A 304 2.33 17.30 -8.93
N TYR A 305 2.78 17.27 -7.68
CA TYR A 305 3.84 18.14 -7.16
C TYR A 305 5.23 17.56 -7.41
N SER A 306 5.34 16.23 -7.42
CA SER A 306 6.57 15.52 -7.78
C SER A 306 6.24 14.17 -8.39
N PRO A 307 7.21 13.42 -8.92
CA PRO A 307 6.99 12.03 -9.36
C PRO A 307 6.41 11.12 -8.27
N LEU A 308 6.58 11.51 -6.99
CA LEU A 308 6.20 10.73 -5.81
C LEU A 308 5.04 11.32 -5.02
N LEU A 309 4.56 12.52 -5.35
CA LEU A 309 3.48 13.17 -4.61
C LEU A 309 2.39 13.66 -5.56
N THR A 310 1.23 13.05 -5.44
CA THR A 310 -0.01 13.46 -6.12
C THR A 310 -1.00 13.95 -5.07
N VAL A 311 -1.56 15.13 -5.26
CA VAL A 311 -2.53 15.73 -4.36
C VAL A 311 -3.86 15.88 -5.06
N ILE A 312 -4.92 15.48 -4.36
CA ILE A 312 -6.30 15.60 -4.80
C ILE A 312 -7.00 16.64 -3.93
N GLY A 313 -7.61 17.63 -4.55
CA GLY A 313 -8.34 18.66 -3.86
C GLY A 313 -9.49 19.24 -4.70
N THR A 314 -10.22 20.16 -4.14
CA THR A 314 -11.24 20.89 -4.90
C THR A 314 -10.59 21.83 -5.91
N ALA A 315 -11.14 21.88 -7.13
CA ALA A 315 -10.72 22.83 -8.14
C ALA A 315 -10.93 24.27 -7.62
N LYS A 316 -9.84 25.08 -7.59
CA LYS A 316 -10.00 26.52 -7.29
C LYS A 316 -10.94 27.11 -8.34
N LYS A 317 -12.10 27.64 -7.92
CA LYS A 317 -12.94 28.46 -8.81
C LYS A 317 -12.07 29.56 -9.39
N ALA A 318 -11.89 29.56 -10.70
CA ALA A 318 -11.32 30.70 -11.39
C ALA A 318 -12.18 31.94 -11.05
N LYS A 319 -11.55 32.94 -10.46
CA LYS A 319 -12.17 34.25 -10.18
C LYS A 319 -12.25 35.05 -11.44
#